data_47ccb1508149554244de3bb10f76fffd
#
_entry.id   47ccb1508149554244de3bb10f76fffd
#
_cell.length_a   1.000
_cell.length_b   1.000
_cell.length_c   1.000
_cell.angle_alpha   90.00
_cell.angle_beta   90.00
_cell.angle_gamma   90.00
#
_symmetry.space_group_name_H-M   'P 1'
#
loop_
_entity.id
_entity.type
_entity.pdbx_description
1 polymer ?
#
loop_
_entity_poly.entity_id
_entity_poly.type
_entity_poly.pdbx_seq_one_letter_code
_entity_poly.pdbx_strand_id
1 'polypeptide(L)'
;MNREEALELLASSRDKIDQIDNQIIDLILERTSLAKDIGTAKKVLNTDIENTEREDYIQRKIKKLAKENDIDEISLLEIMEILMKLNKSEQERILRR
;
A
#
# COMPACT_ATOMS: atom_id res chain seq x y z
N MET A 1 16.10 7.70 -31.27
CA MET A 1 16.93 7.16 -30.16
C MET A 1 17.81 6.06 -30.71
N ASN A 2 19.10 6.18 -30.54
CA ASN A 2 20.04 5.12 -30.93
C ASN A 2 20.19 4.07 -29.79
N ARG A 3 20.99 3.00 -30.05
CA ARG A 3 21.18 1.92 -29.08
C ARG A 3 21.82 2.40 -27.78
N GLU A 4 22.81 3.26 -27.86
CA GLU A 4 23.52 3.82 -26.70
C GLU A 4 22.59 4.63 -25.82
N GLU A 5 21.80 5.50 -26.41
CA GLU A 5 20.79 6.29 -25.71
C GLU A 5 19.73 5.42 -25.05
N ALA A 6 19.31 4.36 -25.74
CA ALA A 6 18.34 3.39 -25.20
C ALA A 6 18.90 2.65 -23.98
N LEU A 7 20.17 2.24 -24.02
CA LEU A 7 20.84 1.58 -22.89
C LEU A 7 20.99 2.52 -21.68
N GLU A 8 21.35 3.77 -21.94
CA GLU A 8 21.43 4.80 -20.88
C GLU A 8 20.08 5.08 -20.24
N LEU A 9 19.03 5.21 -21.07
CA LEU A 9 17.67 5.42 -20.57
C LEU A 9 17.20 4.24 -19.70
N LEU A 10 17.48 3.01 -20.14
CA LEU A 10 17.13 1.81 -19.39
C LEU A 10 17.84 1.78 -18.03
N ALA A 11 19.14 2.05 -18.02
CA ALA A 11 19.94 2.04 -16.79
C ALA A 11 19.48 3.14 -15.82
N SER A 12 19.30 4.36 -16.29
CA SER A 12 18.89 5.48 -15.45
C SER A 12 17.46 5.30 -14.93
N SER A 13 16.56 4.74 -15.74
CA SER A 13 15.18 4.47 -15.32
C SER A 13 15.13 3.38 -14.25
N ARG A 14 15.95 2.34 -14.38
CA ARG A 14 16.06 1.28 -13.36
C ARG A 14 16.59 1.81 -12.03
N ASP A 15 17.60 2.69 -12.08
CA ASP A 15 18.12 3.34 -10.87
C ASP A 15 17.04 4.15 -10.15
N LYS A 16 16.24 4.88 -10.91
CA LYS A 16 15.12 5.64 -10.36
C LYS A 16 14.04 4.73 -9.75
N ILE A 17 13.74 3.62 -10.42
CA ILE A 17 12.80 2.62 -9.90
C ILE A 17 13.30 2.03 -8.58
N ASP A 18 14.60 1.70 -8.49
CA ASP A 18 15.18 1.18 -7.26
C ASP A 18 15.03 2.16 -6.09
N GLN A 19 15.24 3.44 -6.35
CA GLN A 19 15.02 4.49 -5.34
C GLN A 19 13.55 4.59 -4.92
N ILE A 20 12.63 4.53 -5.88
CA ILE A 20 11.19 4.55 -5.62
C ILE A 20 10.78 3.31 -4.82
N ASP A 21 11.30 2.14 -5.16
CA ASP A 21 11.01 0.90 -4.45
C ASP A 21 11.42 1.00 -2.97
N ASN A 22 12.57 1.61 -2.69
CA ASN A 22 13.00 1.86 -1.32
C ASN A 22 12.01 2.78 -0.58
N GLN A 23 11.52 3.82 -1.24
CA GLN A 23 10.51 4.72 -0.68
C GLN A 23 9.18 3.99 -0.42
N ILE A 24 8.76 3.11 -1.33
CA ILE A 24 7.56 2.29 -1.17
C ILE A 24 7.70 1.40 0.07
N ILE A 25 8.83 0.73 0.24
CA ILE A 25 9.09 -0.12 1.39
C ILE A 25 9.07 0.69 2.69
N ASP A 26 9.71 1.85 2.72
CA ASP A 26 9.70 2.73 3.88
C ASP A 26 8.27 3.14 4.26
N LEU A 27 7.44 3.46 3.28
CA LEU A 27 6.04 3.82 3.49
C LEU A 27 5.20 2.63 3.97
N ILE A 28 5.49 1.42 3.48
CA ILE A 28 4.84 0.20 3.97
C ILE A 28 5.19 -0.03 5.45
N LEU A 29 6.45 0.14 5.83
CA LEU A 29 6.88 0.01 7.23
C LEU A 29 6.19 1.03 8.13
N GLU A 30 6.09 2.27 7.69
CA GLU A 30 5.39 3.34 8.40
C GLU A 30 3.89 3.02 8.55
N ARG A 31 3.26 2.58 7.46
CA ARG A 31 1.86 2.17 7.45
C ARG A 31 1.61 1.00 8.41
N THR A 32 2.51 0.03 8.45
CA THR A 32 2.46 -1.11 9.37
C THR A 32 2.59 -0.67 10.83
N SER A 33 3.44 0.31 11.10
CA SER A 33 3.57 0.92 12.43
C SER A 33 2.25 1.56 12.88
N LEU A 34 1.59 2.28 11.98
CA LEU A 34 0.28 2.89 12.26
C LEU A 34 -0.80 1.83 12.48
N ALA A 35 -0.71 0.68 11.81
CA ALA A 35 -1.62 -0.44 12.03
C ALA A 35 -1.55 -0.97 13.47
N LYS A 36 -0.37 -0.95 14.08
CA LYS A 36 -0.19 -1.32 15.49
C LYS A 36 -0.92 -0.33 16.41
N ASP A 37 -0.84 0.95 16.11
CA ASP A 37 -1.55 2.00 16.86
C ASP A 37 -3.06 1.83 16.75
N ILE A 38 -3.55 1.54 15.54
CA ILE A 38 -4.96 1.25 15.29
C ILE A 38 -5.41 0.03 16.08
N GLY A 39 -4.61 -1.04 16.08
CA GLY A 39 -4.88 -2.25 16.86
C GLY A 39 -4.98 -1.96 18.36
N THR A 40 -4.07 -1.16 18.88
CA THR A 40 -4.08 -0.73 20.28
C THR A 40 -5.35 0.05 20.63
N ALA A 41 -5.74 0.99 19.78
CA ALA A 41 -6.97 1.77 19.95
C ALA A 41 -8.21 0.88 19.92
N LYS A 42 -8.30 -0.04 18.97
CA LYS A 42 -9.42 -0.99 18.85
C LYS A 42 -9.52 -1.92 20.05
N LYS A 43 -8.40 -2.31 20.62
CA LYS A 43 -8.37 -3.13 21.85
C LYS A 43 -9.00 -2.39 23.02
N VAL A 44 -8.66 -1.10 23.20
CA VAL A 44 -9.26 -0.26 24.25
C VAL A 44 -10.74 -0.04 24.01
N LEU A 45 -11.12 0.22 22.77
CA LEU A 45 -12.51 0.47 22.38
C LEU A 45 -13.36 -0.80 22.29
N ASN A 46 -12.73 -1.98 22.32
CA ASN A 46 -13.36 -3.28 22.14
C ASN A 46 -14.15 -3.34 20.82
N THR A 47 -13.55 -2.86 19.75
CA THR A 47 -14.13 -2.88 18.41
C THR A 47 -13.46 -3.92 17.51
N ASP A 48 -14.17 -4.33 16.46
CA ASP A 48 -13.69 -5.33 15.52
C ASP A 48 -12.56 -4.79 14.63
N ILE A 49 -11.68 -5.69 14.20
CA ILE A 49 -10.63 -5.40 13.21
C ILE A 49 -11.27 -5.04 11.87
N GLU A 50 -12.30 -5.79 11.47
CA GLU A 50 -13.00 -5.59 10.22
C GLU A 50 -13.74 -4.24 10.23
N ASN A 51 -13.49 -3.42 9.20
CA ASN A 51 -14.18 -2.15 9.00
C ASN A 51 -14.57 -2.05 7.53
N THR A 52 -15.74 -2.54 7.20
CA THR A 52 -16.28 -2.60 5.85
C THR A 52 -16.41 -1.22 5.22
N GLU A 53 -16.85 -0.22 5.97
CA GLU A 53 -16.99 1.16 5.49
C GLU A 53 -15.62 1.74 5.06
N ARG A 54 -14.60 1.48 5.86
CA ARG A 54 -13.24 1.93 5.56
C ARG A 54 -12.68 1.24 4.33
N GLU A 55 -12.90 -0.05 4.19
CA GLU A 55 -12.47 -0.84 3.04
C GLU A 55 -13.15 -0.37 1.76
N ASP A 56 -14.45 -0.14 1.80
CA ASP A 56 -15.22 0.39 0.68
C ASP A 56 -14.74 1.77 0.27
N TYR A 57 -14.44 2.64 1.22
CA TYR A 57 -13.85 3.95 0.97
C TYR A 57 -12.53 3.84 0.21
N ILE A 58 -11.64 2.97 0.66
CA ILE A 58 -10.33 2.75 0.02
C ILE A 58 -10.51 2.22 -1.40
N GLN A 59 -11.38 1.24 -1.60
CA GLN A 59 -11.65 0.67 -2.93
C GLN A 59 -12.16 1.72 -3.91
N ARG A 60 -13.13 2.54 -3.50
CA ARG A 60 -13.67 3.61 -4.34
C ARG A 60 -12.62 4.66 -4.69
N LYS A 61 -11.80 5.03 -3.71
CA LYS A 61 -10.68 5.97 -3.92
C LYS A 61 -9.68 5.44 -4.95
N ILE A 62 -9.30 4.18 -4.84
CA ILE A 62 -8.33 3.54 -5.73
C ILE A 62 -8.88 3.40 -7.15
N LYS A 63 -10.15 3.01 -7.30
CA LYS A 63 -10.81 2.94 -8.61
C LYS A 63 -10.77 4.29 -9.32
N LYS A 64 -11.10 5.35 -8.59
CA LYS A 64 -11.07 6.71 -9.12
C LYS A 64 -9.67 7.13 -9.55
N LEU A 65 -8.66 6.90 -8.71
CA LEU A 65 -7.27 7.25 -8.99
C LEU A 65 -6.70 6.47 -10.18
N ALA A 66 -7.02 5.19 -10.29
CA ALA A 66 -6.59 4.36 -11.41
C ALA A 66 -7.15 4.90 -12.73
N LYS A 67 -8.42 5.25 -12.74
CA LYS A 67 -9.10 5.81 -13.90
C LYS A 67 -8.51 7.16 -14.31
N GLU A 68 -8.31 8.06 -13.36
CA GLU A 68 -7.76 9.40 -13.61
C GLU A 68 -6.32 9.37 -14.12
N ASN A 69 -5.54 8.35 -13.75
CA ASN A 69 -4.13 8.24 -14.08
C ASN A 69 -3.81 7.17 -15.13
N ASP A 70 -4.84 6.58 -15.72
CA ASP A 70 -4.71 5.52 -16.73
C ASP A 70 -3.79 4.38 -16.26
N ILE A 71 -4.01 3.93 -15.02
CA ILE A 71 -3.30 2.79 -14.42
C ILE A 71 -4.27 1.62 -14.34
N ASP A 72 -3.76 0.39 -14.51
CA ASP A 72 -4.58 -0.81 -14.41
C ASP A 72 -5.26 -0.89 -13.04
N GLU A 73 -6.59 -0.78 -13.05
CA GLU A 73 -7.43 -0.76 -11.85
C GLU A 73 -7.30 -2.04 -11.03
N ILE A 74 -7.33 -3.19 -11.70
CA ILE A 74 -7.28 -4.50 -11.04
C ILE A 74 -5.97 -4.67 -10.28
N SER A 75 -4.85 -4.36 -10.92
CA SER A 75 -3.54 -4.45 -10.30
C SER A 75 -3.39 -3.51 -9.11
N LEU A 76 -3.86 -2.27 -9.24
CA LEU A 76 -3.78 -1.29 -8.16
C LEU A 76 -4.65 -1.71 -6.97
N LEU A 77 -5.85 -2.26 -7.22
CA LEU A 77 -6.72 -2.81 -6.18
C LEU A 77 -6.07 -4.00 -5.46
N GLU A 78 -5.41 -4.89 -6.21
CA GLU A 78 -4.71 -6.04 -5.63
C GLU A 78 -3.59 -5.59 -4.69
N ILE A 79 -2.82 -4.58 -5.07
CA ILE A 79 -1.78 -3.99 -4.21
C ILE A 79 -2.40 -3.48 -2.90
N MET A 80 -3.49 -2.75 -3.00
CA MET A 80 -4.18 -2.20 -1.82
C MET A 80 -4.79 -3.30 -0.95
N GLU A 81 -5.31 -4.36 -1.53
CA GLU A 81 -5.82 -5.52 -0.80
C GLU A 81 -4.73 -6.20 0.02
N ILE A 82 -3.53 -6.34 -0.56
CA ILE A 82 -2.37 -6.90 0.16
C ILE A 82 -1.97 -5.99 1.33
N LEU A 83 -1.94 -4.67 1.12
CA LEU A 83 -1.64 -3.72 2.17
C LEU A 83 -2.69 -3.74 3.29
N MET A 84 -3.96 -3.86 2.96
CA MET A 84 -5.04 -4.01 3.94
C MET A 84 -4.92 -5.30 4.73
N LYS A 85 -4.56 -6.40 4.07
CA LYS A 85 -4.31 -7.69 4.71
C LYS A 85 -3.15 -7.62 5.69
N LEU A 86 -2.05 -6.99 5.30
CA LEU A 86 -0.90 -6.75 6.17
C LEU A 86 -1.28 -5.93 7.40
N ASN A 87 -2.09 -4.90 7.20
CA ASN A 87 -2.62 -4.04 8.25
C ASN A 87 -3.47 -4.84 9.26
N LYS A 88 -4.41 -5.64 8.78
CA LYS A 88 -5.26 -6.50 9.63
C LYS A 88 -4.43 -7.50 10.42
N SER A 89 -3.41 -8.09 9.80
CA SER A 89 -2.50 -9.03 10.44
C SER A 89 -1.76 -8.40 11.63
N GLU A 90 -1.29 -7.17 11.48
CA GLU A 90 -0.64 -6.43 12.55
C GLU A 90 -1.61 -6.05 13.67
N GLN A 91 -2.85 -5.67 13.34
CA GLN A 91 -3.88 -5.40 14.33
C GLN A 91 -4.22 -6.65 15.14
N GLU A 92 -4.32 -7.82 14.49
CA GLU A 92 -4.56 -9.10 15.15
C GLU A 92 -3.46 -9.44 16.15
N ARG A 93 -2.22 -9.21 15.80
CA ARG A 93 -1.08 -9.44 16.71
C ARG A 93 -1.19 -8.60 17.98
N ILE A 94 -1.61 -7.37 17.89
CA ILE A 94 -1.81 -6.47 19.03
C ILE A 94 -3.00 -6.92 19.86
N LEU A 95 -4.10 -7.29 19.23
CA LEU A 95 -5.33 -7.70 19.92
C LEU A 95 -5.16 -9.01 20.70
N ARG A 96 -4.26 -9.90 20.26
CA ARG A 96 -3.96 -11.17 20.92
C ARG A 96 -3.01 -11.02 22.12
N ARG A 97 -2.38 -9.90 22.27
CA ARG A 97 -1.55 -9.60 23.44
C ARG A 97 -2.43 -9.08 24.57
#